data_dd868fc5e44dad90b2650bae1f323a40
#
_entry.id   dd868fc5e44dad90b2650bae1f323a40
#
_cell.length_a   1.000
_cell.length_b   1.000
_cell.length_c   1.000
_cell.angle_alpha   90.00
_cell.angle_beta   90.00
_cell.angle_gamma   90.00
#
_symmetry.space_group_name_H-M   'P 1'
#
loop_
_entity.id
_entity.type
_entity.pdbx_description
1 polymer ?
#
loop_
_entity_poly.entity_id
_entity_poly.type
_entity_poly.pdbx_seq_one_letter_code
_entity_poly.pdbx_strand_id
1 'polypeptide(L)'
;MEKRRVVVTGLGTVNPLGNTVAESWAAAKTGQCGIAPITQFDTAGFKCKLAAEVKGFDPEAIVDKKELRKMARFTLLALAAATEAIQDSGLDTEANAKTTGVILSSGIGGLPTIEEQHTRGEEKGMEKVSPYFVPMSIANMAAAQVAIRFGLKGMCTCPVTACAGGTNAVGDAFHRIRDGYEDAMVCGGAESCISPLGIGGFTSMKALSTATDPDAASLPFDARRGGFVMGEGSGVLVLEELEHARARGAHIYAEVVGYGANCDAYHFTAPAPGGAGATDCMKQTLADAGIAPEQVDHINAHGTGTHMNDSCETAAIHAVFGEHAKELTVVSTKSMTGHLLGGAGGVEAVFTALALRDQFAPPTIHYAQPDPECDLDYVPNVGRAQNMTYALSNSLGFGGHNACIALRRWEG
;
A
#
# COMPACT_ATOMS: atom_id res chain seq x y z
N MET A 1 7.62 -30.08 6.10
CA MET A 1 7.56 -29.28 7.35
C MET A 1 6.13 -28.77 7.50
N GLU A 2 5.62 -28.75 8.72
CA GLU A 2 4.34 -28.12 9.01
C GLU A 2 4.46 -26.60 8.72
N LYS A 3 3.44 -26.02 8.07
CA LYS A 3 3.44 -24.57 7.77
C LYS A 3 3.31 -23.78 9.07
N ARG A 4 4.19 -22.81 9.31
CA ARG A 4 4.14 -21.95 10.50
C ARG A 4 3.04 -20.91 10.38
N ARG A 5 2.44 -20.52 11.48
CA ARG A 5 1.48 -19.40 11.55
C ARG A 5 2.25 -18.08 11.58
N VAL A 6 1.68 -17.07 10.94
CA VAL A 6 2.34 -15.75 10.79
C VAL A 6 1.40 -14.65 11.28
N VAL A 7 1.90 -13.83 12.19
CA VAL A 7 1.13 -12.77 12.83
C VAL A 7 1.72 -11.39 12.60
N VAL A 8 0.88 -10.38 12.66
CA VAL A 8 1.27 -8.97 12.58
C VAL A 8 1.51 -8.48 14.00
N THR A 9 2.74 -8.12 14.31
CA THR A 9 3.13 -7.65 15.65
C THR A 9 3.46 -6.17 15.71
N GLY A 10 3.69 -5.51 14.57
CA GLY A 10 3.95 -4.09 14.53
C GLY A 10 3.41 -3.44 13.26
N LEU A 11 2.95 -2.21 13.40
CA LEU A 11 2.40 -1.38 12.33
C LEU A 11 3.10 -0.03 12.31
N GLY A 12 3.33 0.51 11.10
CA GLY A 12 3.84 1.86 10.90
C GLY A 12 3.34 2.44 9.59
N THR A 13 3.03 3.73 9.58
CA THR A 13 2.62 4.41 8.36
C THR A 13 2.88 5.90 8.40
N VAL A 14 3.24 6.43 7.24
CA VAL A 14 3.25 7.87 6.94
C VAL A 14 2.50 8.04 5.63
N ASN A 15 1.38 8.74 5.65
CA ASN A 15 0.53 8.90 4.50
C ASN A 15 -0.24 10.24 4.55
N PRO A 16 -1.04 10.62 3.54
CA PRO A 16 -1.73 11.91 3.52
C PRO A 16 -2.71 12.18 4.67
N LEU A 17 -3.09 11.15 5.44
CA LEU A 17 -3.98 11.26 6.59
C LEU A 17 -3.25 11.47 7.92
N GLY A 18 -1.96 11.16 7.99
CA GLY A 18 -1.16 11.31 9.21
C GLY A 18 0.25 10.75 9.09
N ASN A 19 1.10 11.14 10.02
CA ASN A 19 2.50 10.71 10.09
C ASN A 19 2.73 9.53 11.04
N THR A 20 1.66 9.02 11.64
CA THR A 20 1.64 7.84 12.52
C THR A 20 0.43 6.97 12.23
N VAL A 21 0.47 5.72 12.68
CA VAL A 21 -0.67 4.77 12.60
C VAL A 21 -1.90 5.34 13.32
N ALA A 22 -1.69 5.91 14.52
CA ALA A 22 -2.78 6.44 15.32
C ALA A 22 -3.51 7.61 14.63
N GLU A 23 -2.76 8.57 14.09
CA GLU A 23 -3.30 9.71 13.35
C GLU A 23 -4.02 9.25 12.09
N SER A 24 -3.36 8.41 11.29
CA SER A 24 -3.88 7.92 10.01
C SER A 24 -5.17 7.13 10.19
N TRP A 25 -5.23 6.25 11.20
CA TRP A 25 -6.43 5.46 11.44
C TRP A 25 -7.58 6.27 12.02
N ALA A 26 -7.29 7.23 12.90
CA ALA A 26 -8.31 8.16 13.40
C ALA A 26 -8.93 8.98 12.26
N ALA A 27 -8.11 9.49 11.34
CA ALA A 27 -8.55 10.21 10.15
C ALA A 27 -9.33 9.31 9.19
N ALA A 28 -8.87 8.08 8.94
CA ALA A 28 -9.55 7.11 8.08
C ALA A 28 -10.94 6.73 8.62
N LYS A 29 -11.07 6.48 9.93
CA LYS A 29 -12.37 6.18 10.56
C LYS A 29 -13.39 7.31 10.41
N THR A 30 -12.94 8.55 10.42
CA THR A 30 -13.80 9.73 10.30
C THR A 30 -13.99 10.21 8.85
N GLY A 31 -13.38 9.53 7.87
CA GLY A 31 -13.52 9.87 6.47
C GLY A 31 -12.84 11.21 6.09
N GLN A 32 -11.66 11.49 6.65
CA GLN A 32 -10.92 12.71 6.28
C GLN A 32 -10.31 12.58 4.88
N CYS A 33 -10.43 13.63 4.08
CA CYS A 33 -9.81 13.70 2.75
C CYS A 33 -8.36 14.20 2.86
N GLY A 34 -7.40 13.39 2.41
CA GLY A 34 -5.99 13.76 2.35
C GLY A 34 -5.59 14.54 1.09
N ILE A 35 -6.51 14.63 0.10
CA ILE A 35 -6.27 15.26 -1.20
C ILE A 35 -6.32 16.79 -1.08
N ALA A 36 -5.38 17.47 -1.74
CA ALA A 36 -5.28 18.93 -1.75
C ALA A 36 -4.56 19.40 -3.03
N PRO A 37 -4.54 20.71 -3.32
CA PRO A 37 -3.68 21.25 -4.36
C PRO A 37 -2.20 20.87 -4.13
N ILE A 38 -1.53 20.49 -5.21
CA ILE A 38 -0.10 20.14 -5.20
C ILE A 38 0.71 21.35 -4.73
N THR A 39 1.62 21.13 -3.78
CA THR A 39 2.53 22.16 -3.24
C THR A 39 4.00 21.89 -3.59
N GLN A 40 4.36 20.69 -4.00
CA GLN A 40 5.74 20.28 -4.27
C GLN A 40 6.35 20.93 -5.53
N PHE A 41 5.51 21.43 -6.47
CA PHE A 41 5.94 22.14 -7.67
C PHE A 41 4.84 23.06 -8.22
N ASP A 42 5.19 23.97 -9.13
CA ASP A 42 4.21 24.84 -9.81
C ASP A 42 3.36 24.06 -10.83
N THR A 43 2.06 24.05 -10.62
CA THR A 43 1.08 23.33 -11.45
C THR A 43 0.42 24.19 -12.53
N ALA A 44 0.90 25.41 -12.81
CA ALA A 44 0.25 26.35 -13.72
C ALA A 44 0.01 25.76 -15.13
N GLY A 45 0.95 24.95 -15.64
CA GLY A 45 0.85 24.28 -16.94
C GLY A 45 0.18 22.90 -16.94
N PHE A 46 -0.26 22.39 -15.78
CA PHE A 46 -0.78 21.03 -15.66
C PHE A 46 -2.31 20.99 -15.66
N LYS A 47 -2.90 19.92 -16.25
CA LYS A 47 -4.33 19.63 -16.16
C LYS A 47 -4.69 19.08 -14.77
N CYS A 48 -3.87 18.18 -14.23
CA CYS A 48 -4.01 17.62 -12.90
C CYS A 48 -3.30 18.52 -11.90
N LYS A 49 -4.04 19.03 -10.93
CA LYS A 49 -3.55 20.02 -9.95
C LYS A 49 -3.68 19.54 -8.50
N LEU A 50 -4.26 18.36 -8.30
CA LEU A 50 -4.49 17.76 -7.00
C LEU A 50 -3.62 16.52 -6.81
N ALA A 51 -3.16 16.34 -5.58
CA ALA A 51 -2.48 15.14 -5.13
C ALA A 51 -2.74 14.92 -3.63
N ALA A 52 -2.42 13.75 -3.15
CA ALA A 52 -2.45 13.42 -1.73
C ALA A 52 -1.00 13.42 -1.19
N GLU A 53 -0.53 14.59 -0.80
CA GLU A 53 0.80 14.79 -0.25
C GLU A 53 0.85 14.48 1.25
N VAL A 54 1.97 13.94 1.72
CA VAL A 54 2.27 13.82 3.16
C VAL A 54 2.55 15.21 3.73
N LYS A 55 1.79 15.60 4.76
CA LYS A 55 1.82 16.93 5.36
C LYS A 55 2.57 16.89 6.69
N GLY A 56 3.35 17.95 6.96
CA GLY A 56 4.03 18.10 8.26
C GLY A 56 5.10 17.04 8.57
N PHE A 57 5.58 16.30 7.58
CA PHE A 57 6.63 15.30 7.75
C PHE A 57 7.98 15.99 8.00
N ASP A 58 8.60 15.68 9.15
CA ASP A 58 9.93 16.14 9.49
C ASP A 58 10.96 15.02 9.31
N PRO A 59 11.74 15.02 8.22
CA PRO A 59 12.76 14.00 8.00
C PRO A 59 13.94 14.10 8.97
N GLU A 60 14.19 15.26 9.60
CA GLU A 60 15.27 15.44 10.59
C GLU A 60 14.96 14.70 11.91
N ALA A 61 13.69 14.40 12.18
CA ALA A 61 13.29 13.53 13.29
C ALA A 61 13.67 12.04 13.04
N ILE A 62 13.89 11.65 11.78
CA ILE A 62 14.19 10.26 11.40
C ILE A 62 15.67 10.01 11.22
N VAL A 63 16.40 10.92 10.55
CA VAL A 63 17.83 10.81 10.25
C VAL A 63 18.51 12.17 10.40
N ASP A 64 19.80 12.18 10.66
CA ASP A 64 20.55 13.44 10.75
C ASP A 64 20.70 14.14 9.36
N LYS A 65 21.02 15.45 9.39
CA LYS A 65 21.15 16.30 8.19
C LYS A 65 22.17 15.78 7.15
N LYS A 66 23.16 15.02 7.57
CA LYS A 66 24.19 14.47 6.66
C LYS A 66 23.62 13.28 5.89
N GLU A 67 22.83 12.46 6.56
CA GLU A 67 22.18 11.30 5.95
C GLU A 67 21.04 11.72 5.02
N LEU A 68 20.28 12.78 5.33
CA LEU A 68 19.21 13.31 4.46
C LEU A 68 19.68 13.55 3.02
N ARG A 69 20.91 14.04 2.84
CA ARG A 69 21.47 14.34 1.52
C ARG A 69 21.76 13.10 0.67
N LYS A 70 21.68 11.91 1.26
CA LYS A 70 21.98 10.63 0.63
C LYS A 70 20.73 9.81 0.33
N MET A 71 19.54 10.30 0.70
CA MET A 71 18.30 9.56 0.60
C MET A 71 17.25 10.32 -0.19
N ALA A 72 16.52 9.62 -1.05
CA ALA A 72 15.33 10.16 -1.71
C ALA A 72 14.13 10.14 -0.73
N ARG A 73 13.12 10.96 -1.03
CA ARG A 73 11.93 11.13 -0.17
C ARG A 73 11.21 9.80 0.10
N PHE A 74 11.03 8.91 -0.91
CA PHE A 74 10.40 7.61 -0.68
C PHE A 74 11.14 6.74 0.34
N THR A 75 12.47 6.82 0.36
CA THR A 75 13.31 6.12 1.35
C THR A 75 13.11 6.68 2.75
N LEU A 76 12.98 8.00 2.89
CA LEU A 76 12.73 8.65 4.18
C LEU A 76 11.36 8.30 4.74
N LEU A 77 10.33 8.26 3.89
CA LEU A 77 8.98 7.81 4.26
C LEU A 77 8.99 6.33 4.70
N ALA A 78 9.71 5.47 3.96
CA ALA A 78 9.91 4.07 4.34
C ALA A 78 10.59 3.91 5.70
N LEU A 79 11.67 4.67 5.95
CA LEU A 79 12.38 4.65 7.23
C LEU A 79 11.49 5.11 8.38
N ALA A 80 10.68 6.15 8.19
CA ALA A 80 9.76 6.63 9.21
C ALA A 80 8.73 5.57 9.58
N ALA A 81 8.03 5.00 8.57
CA ALA A 81 7.05 3.95 8.80
C ALA A 81 7.69 2.67 9.39
N ALA A 82 8.87 2.27 8.91
CA ALA A 82 9.57 1.10 9.46
C ALA A 82 10.03 1.33 10.90
N THR A 83 10.44 2.57 11.24
CA THR A 83 10.80 2.91 12.62
C THR A 83 9.62 2.77 13.56
N GLU A 84 8.45 3.30 13.17
CA GLU A 84 7.21 3.13 13.95
C GLU A 84 6.84 1.65 14.09
N ALA A 85 6.83 0.88 12.98
CA ALA A 85 6.46 -0.53 13.00
C ALA A 85 7.37 -1.38 13.88
N ILE A 86 8.69 -1.16 13.83
CA ILE A 86 9.66 -1.90 14.64
C ILE A 86 9.53 -1.52 16.13
N GLN A 87 9.35 -0.24 16.44
CA GLN A 87 9.11 0.22 17.80
C GLN A 87 7.80 -0.33 18.37
N ASP A 88 6.72 -0.30 17.59
CA ASP A 88 5.42 -0.83 17.96
C ASP A 88 5.47 -2.34 18.21
N SER A 89 6.20 -3.09 17.38
CA SER A 89 6.37 -4.53 17.55
C SER A 89 7.16 -4.90 18.81
N GLY A 90 8.02 -4.01 19.30
CA GLY A 90 8.97 -4.32 20.38
C GLY A 90 9.98 -5.41 20.03
N LEU A 91 10.21 -5.70 18.75
CA LEU A 91 11.18 -6.69 18.29
C LEU A 91 12.61 -6.26 18.61
N ASP A 92 13.35 -7.11 19.32
CA ASP A 92 14.79 -6.92 19.53
C ASP A 92 15.55 -7.21 18.21
N THR A 93 15.85 -6.15 17.47
CA THR A 93 16.50 -6.26 16.16
C THR A 93 17.95 -6.72 16.23
N GLU A 94 18.64 -6.53 17.35
CA GLU A 94 20.02 -7.00 17.54
C GLU A 94 20.03 -8.53 17.78
N ALA A 95 19.21 -9.01 18.70
CA ALA A 95 19.10 -10.45 18.99
C ALA A 95 18.59 -11.24 17.79
N ASN A 96 17.67 -10.67 17.00
CA ASN A 96 17.02 -11.33 15.86
C ASN A 96 17.62 -10.92 14.50
N ALA A 97 18.78 -10.27 14.47
CA ALA A 97 19.36 -9.68 13.24
C ALA A 97 19.45 -10.65 12.06
N LYS A 98 19.81 -11.90 12.30
CA LYS A 98 20.06 -12.90 11.23
C LYS A 98 18.79 -13.58 10.74
N THR A 99 17.73 -13.57 11.52
CA THR A 99 16.44 -14.22 11.23
C THR A 99 15.34 -13.22 10.92
N THR A 100 15.68 -11.92 10.84
CA THR A 100 14.77 -10.86 10.42
C THR A 100 15.19 -10.29 9.07
N GLY A 101 14.28 -10.35 8.10
CA GLY A 101 14.47 -9.81 6.75
C GLY A 101 13.68 -8.53 6.51
N VAL A 102 13.87 -7.93 5.33
CA VAL A 102 13.18 -6.72 4.88
C VAL A 102 12.70 -6.90 3.44
N ILE A 103 11.41 -6.74 3.21
CA ILE A 103 10.82 -6.70 1.86
C ILE A 103 9.97 -5.44 1.74
N LEU A 104 10.50 -4.41 1.07
CA LEU A 104 9.77 -3.15 0.85
C LEU A 104 9.70 -2.82 -0.63
N SER A 105 8.49 -2.62 -1.14
CA SER A 105 8.24 -2.23 -2.53
C SER A 105 8.35 -0.74 -2.75
N SER A 106 8.75 -0.36 -3.95
CA SER A 106 8.47 0.94 -4.56
C SER A 106 8.23 0.72 -6.05
N GLY A 107 7.22 1.36 -6.61
CA GLY A 107 6.86 1.20 -8.02
C GLY A 107 7.85 1.88 -8.96
N ILE A 108 8.33 3.07 -8.59
CA ILE A 108 9.20 3.90 -9.46
C ILE A 108 10.51 4.29 -8.76
N GLY A 109 10.55 4.28 -7.44
CA GLY A 109 11.74 4.70 -6.70
C GLY A 109 11.94 6.21 -6.69
N GLY A 110 13.18 6.67 -6.86
CA GLY A 110 13.57 8.07 -6.71
C GLY A 110 13.29 8.95 -7.92
N LEU A 111 12.10 8.90 -8.53
CA LEU A 111 11.76 9.70 -9.72
C LEU A 111 12.03 11.20 -9.56
N PRO A 112 11.62 11.88 -8.46
CA PRO A 112 11.95 13.30 -8.26
C PRO A 112 13.46 13.56 -8.22
N THR A 113 14.23 12.63 -7.66
CA THR A 113 15.70 12.71 -7.67
C THR A 113 16.28 12.61 -9.08
N ILE A 114 15.70 11.75 -9.93
CA ILE A 114 16.12 11.61 -11.33
C ILE A 114 15.88 12.94 -12.07
N GLU A 115 14.71 13.55 -11.90
CA GLU A 115 14.38 14.84 -12.50
C GLU A 115 15.36 15.95 -12.07
N GLU A 116 15.54 16.10 -10.75
CA GLU A 116 16.43 17.12 -10.17
C GLU A 116 17.86 16.95 -10.69
N GLN A 117 18.38 15.73 -10.64
CA GLN A 117 19.76 15.47 -11.02
C GLN A 117 19.98 15.51 -12.53
N HIS A 118 18.96 15.19 -13.34
CA HIS A 118 19.00 15.41 -14.77
C HIS A 118 19.11 16.90 -15.10
N THR A 119 18.25 17.73 -14.53
CA THR A 119 18.29 19.20 -14.71
C THR A 119 19.66 19.78 -14.31
N ARG A 120 20.17 19.35 -13.15
CA ARG A 120 21.51 19.73 -12.70
C ARG A 120 22.60 19.31 -13.68
N GLY A 121 22.48 18.11 -14.24
CA GLY A 121 23.45 17.59 -15.23
C GLY A 121 23.43 18.39 -16.52
N GLU A 122 22.26 18.76 -17.02
CA GLU A 122 22.12 19.63 -18.22
C GLU A 122 22.77 21.00 -17.99
N GLU A 123 22.56 21.62 -16.81
CA GLU A 123 23.08 22.94 -16.50
C GLU A 123 24.59 22.97 -16.23
N LYS A 124 25.14 21.93 -15.57
CA LYS A 124 26.50 21.94 -14.99
C LYS A 124 27.45 20.89 -15.58
N GLY A 125 26.90 19.99 -16.42
CA GLY A 125 27.60 18.81 -16.94
C GLY A 125 27.20 17.52 -16.19
N MET A 126 27.00 16.42 -16.92
CA MET A 126 26.48 15.15 -16.39
C MET A 126 27.33 14.54 -15.27
N GLU A 127 28.65 14.83 -15.25
CA GLU A 127 29.54 14.36 -14.17
C GLU A 127 29.44 15.18 -12.88
N LYS A 128 28.59 16.23 -12.84
CA LYS A 128 28.35 17.09 -11.68
C LYS A 128 27.08 16.75 -10.91
N VAL A 129 26.38 15.67 -11.30
CA VAL A 129 25.27 15.10 -10.50
C VAL A 129 25.77 14.67 -9.12
N SER A 130 24.83 14.47 -8.19
CA SER A 130 25.16 14.00 -6.84
C SER A 130 25.93 12.65 -6.89
N PRO A 131 26.99 12.49 -6.09
CA PRO A 131 27.63 11.15 -5.94
C PRO A 131 26.68 10.09 -5.36
N TYR A 132 25.57 10.51 -4.78
CA TYR A 132 24.52 9.65 -4.24
C TYR A 132 23.37 9.44 -5.23
N PHE A 133 23.46 9.99 -6.44
CA PHE A 133 22.36 9.94 -7.44
C PHE A 133 21.85 8.51 -7.66
N VAL A 134 22.74 7.57 -7.95
CA VAL A 134 22.33 6.16 -8.22
C VAL A 134 21.67 5.53 -7.00
N PRO A 135 22.25 5.53 -5.79
CA PRO A 135 21.57 5.01 -4.59
C PRO A 135 20.23 5.70 -4.29
N MET A 136 20.10 7.00 -4.56
CA MET A 136 18.85 7.72 -4.33
C MET A 136 17.76 7.37 -5.36
N SER A 137 18.15 6.89 -6.54
CA SER A 137 17.22 6.63 -7.66
C SER A 137 16.63 5.23 -7.65
N ILE A 138 17.37 4.21 -7.21
CA ILE A 138 16.98 2.82 -7.33
C ILE A 138 15.96 2.38 -6.26
N ALA A 139 14.93 1.65 -6.70
CA ALA A 139 13.75 1.32 -5.87
C ALA A 139 14.08 0.47 -4.62
N ASN A 140 15.10 -0.39 -4.69
CA ASN A 140 15.48 -1.27 -3.58
C ASN A 140 16.10 -0.55 -2.38
N MET A 141 16.43 0.74 -2.51
CA MET A 141 17.11 1.46 -1.43
C MET A 141 16.22 1.73 -0.21
N ALA A 142 14.90 1.75 -0.35
CA ALA A 142 14.02 1.78 0.82
C ALA A 142 14.24 0.56 1.72
N ALA A 143 14.20 -0.65 1.15
CA ALA A 143 14.47 -1.88 1.90
C ALA A 143 15.91 -1.93 2.46
N ALA A 144 16.89 -1.56 1.65
CA ALA A 144 18.30 -1.57 2.04
C ALA A 144 18.59 -0.60 3.21
N GLN A 145 18.03 0.62 3.18
CA GLN A 145 18.23 1.61 4.25
C GLN A 145 17.56 1.19 5.57
N VAL A 146 16.39 0.55 5.50
CA VAL A 146 15.76 -0.06 6.69
C VAL A 146 16.64 -1.17 7.26
N ALA A 147 17.12 -2.09 6.41
CA ALA A 147 18.02 -3.15 6.84
C ALA A 147 19.31 -2.62 7.49
N ILE A 148 19.93 -1.59 6.90
CA ILE A 148 21.13 -0.93 7.43
C ILE A 148 20.84 -0.26 8.78
N ARG A 149 19.73 0.49 8.86
CA ARG A 149 19.36 1.26 10.06
C ARG A 149 19.17 0.39 11.29
N PHE A 150 18.54 -0.79 11.10
CA PHE A 150 18.19 -1.69 12.20
C PHE A 150 19.10 -2.92 12.31
N GLY A 151 20.13 -3.01 11.47
CA GLY A 151 21.09 -4.13 11.50
C GLY A 151 20.51 -5.47 11.05
N LEU A 152 19.43 -5.48 10.26
CA LEU A 152 18.72 -6.69 9.83
C LEU A 152 19.50 -7.40 8.72
N LYS A 153 19.75 -8.68 8.88
CA LYS A 153 20.67 -9.47 8.04
C LYS A 153 20.01 -10.65 7.33
N GLY A 154 18.69 -10.83 7.50
CA GLY A 154 17.89 -11.75 6.72
C GLY A 154 17.76 -11.30 5.26
N MET A 155 16.83 -11.90 4.51
CA MET A 155 16.57 -11.51 3.12
C MET A 155 16.23 -10.01 3.03
N CYS A 156 16.87 -9.30 2.10
CA CYS A 156 16.55 -7.90 1.82
C CYS A 156 16.27 -7.74 0.32
N THR A 157 15.02 -7.38 -0.03
CA THR A 157 14.60 -7.27 -1.44
C THR A 157 13.49 -6.23 -1.63
N CYS A 158 13.24 -5.89 -2.91
CA CYS A 158 12.20 -4.96 -3.33
C CYS A 158 11.46 -5.57 -4.53
N PRO A 159 10.24 -6.10 -4.37
CA PRO A 159 9.41 -6.43 -5.51
C PRO A 159 8.97 -5.15 -6.23
N VAL A 160 9.16 -5.09 -7.55
CA VAL A 160 8.74 -3.97 -8.39
C VAL A 160 7.62 -4.47 -9.31
N THR A 161 6.41 -4.48 -8.80
CA THR A 161 5.19 -4.93 -9.48
C THR A 161 4.15 -3.81 -9.55
N ALA A 162 4.63 -2.60 -9.85
CA ALA A 162 3.84 -1.38 -9.92
C ALA A 162 2.95 -1.20 -8.67
N CYS A 163 1.63 -0.97 -8.83
CA CYS A 163 0.71 -0.73 -7.73
C CYS A 163 0.45 -1.96 -6.83
N ALA A 164 0.79 -3.17 -7.29
CA ALA A 164 0.66 -4.39 -6.50
C ALA A 164 1.84 -4.64 -5.55
N GLY A 165 2.93 -3.88 -5.70
CA GLY A 165 4.20 -4.16 -5.06
C GLY A 165 4.16 -4.22 -3.54
N GLY A 166 3.43 -3.31 -2.89
CA GLY A 166 3.30 -3.31 -1.42
C GLY A 166 2.61 -4.58 -0.90
N THR A 167 1.55 -5.02 -1.57
CA THR A 167 0.84 -6.26 -1.22
C THR A 167 1.70 -7.50 -1.53
N ASN A 168 2.43 -7.51 -2.66
CA ASN A 168 3.41 -8.57 -2.93
C ASN A 168 4.49 -8.65 -1.83
N ALA A 169 5.00 -7.49 -1.38
CA ALA A 169 6.01 -7.46 -0.31
C ALA A 169 5.50 -8.10 1.00
N VAL A 170 4.24 -7.83 1.37
CA VAL A 170 3.60 -8.45 2.55
C VAL A 170 3.39 -9.95 2.33
N GLY A 171 2.88 -10.36 1.16
CA GLY A 171 2.64 -11.76 0.81
C GLY A 171 3.91 -12.59 0.72
N ASP A 172 4.96 -12.05 0.08
CA ASP A 172 6.27 -12.73 0.00
C ASP A 172 6.90 -12.87 1.39
N ALA A 173 6.79 -11.84 2.25
CA ALA A 173 7.24 -11.90 3.64
C ALA A 173 6.47 -12.95 4.44
N PHE A 174 5.15 -13.04 4.26
CA PHE A 174 4.31 -14.08 4.85
C PHE A 174 4.81 -15.48 4.46
N HIS A 175 5.02 -15.75 3.17
CA HIS A 175 5.51 -17.04 2.70
C HIS A 175 6.91 -17.37 3.26
N ARG A 176 7.81 -16.37 3.35
CA ARG A 176 9.16 -16.56 3.91
C ARG A 176 9.13 -17.05 5.35
N ILE A 177 8.28 -16.46 6.19
CA ILE A 177 8.13 -16.87 7.60
C ILE A 177 7.41 -18.21 7.68
N ARG A 178 6.29 -18.36 6.97
CA ARG A 178 5.48 -19.59 6.96
C ARG A 178 6.29 -20.82 6.58
N ASP A 179 7.16 -20.68 5.59
CA ASP A 179 7.96 -21.78 5.06
C ASP A 179 9.31 -21.96 5.79
N GLY A 180 9.56 -21.17 6.86
CA GLY A 180 10.65 -21.38 7.81
C GLY A 180 11.99 -20.79 7.43
N TYR A 181 12.02 -19.80 6.53
CA TYR A 181 13.28 -19.15 6.13
C TYR A 181 13.69 -18.04 7.10
N GLU A 182 12.74 -17.23 7.56
CA GLU A 182 12.92 -16.19 8.58
C GLU A 182 11.94 -16.38 9.74
N ASP A 183 12.23 -15.77 10.91
CA ASP A 183 11.34 -15.73 12.06
C ASP A 183 10.54 -14.43 12.11
N ALA A 184 11.06 -13.36 11.51
CA ALA A 184 10.40 -12.08 11.38
C ALA A 184 10.73 -11.39 10.05
N MET A 185 9.81 -10.53 9.58
CA MET A 185 9.99 -9.72 8.38
C MET A 185 9.43 -8.31 8.57
N VAL A 186 10.20 -7.30 8.17
CA VAL A 186 9.72 -5.93 7.99
C VAL A 186 9.28 -5.80 6.54
N CYS A 187 7.99 -5.57 6.29
CA CYS A 187 7.44 -5.62 4.92
C CYS A 187 6.39 -4.54 4.66
N GLY A 188 6.16 -4.25 3.37
CA GLY A 188 5.22 -3.23 2.93
C GLY A 188 5.71 -2.46 1.71
N GLY A 189 5.49 -1.15 1.67
CA GLY A 189 5.94 -0.35 0.52
C GLY A 189 5.99 1.15 0.80
N ALA A 190 6.69 1.86 -0.07
CA ALA A 190 6.82 3.31 -0.01
C ALA A 190 6.87 3.91 -1.42
N GLU A 191 6.27 5.07 -1.60
CA GLU A 191 6.31 5.80 -2.86
C GLU A 191 6.33 7.31 -2.65
N SER A 192 7.02 8.04 -3.53
CA SER A 192 6.98 9.50 -3.58
C SER A 192 7.25 9.97 -5.01
N CYS A 193 6.21 10.00 -5.83
CA CYS A 193 6.29 10.33 -7.26
C CYS A 193 5.48 11.59 -7.63
N ILE A 194 5.12 12.44 -6.66
CA ILE A 194 4.44 13.71 -6.91
C ILE A 194 5.50 14.71 -7.39
N SER A 195 5.71 14.72 -8.71
CA SER A 195 6.70 15.54 -9.40
C SER A 195 6.20 15.94 -10.78
N PRO A 196 6.80 16.92 -11.45
CA PRO A 196 6.43 17.28 -12.82
C PRO A 196 6.38 16.09 -13.77
N LEU A 197 7.39 15.22 -13.76
CA LEU A 197 7.45 14.07 -14.65
C LEU A 197 6.46 12.98 -14.22
N GLY A 198 6.30 12.74 -12.91
CA GLY A 198 5.33 11.80 -12.38
C GLY A 198 3.90 12.19 -12.73
N ILE A 199 3.48 13.40 -12.38
CA ILE A 199 2.14 13.92 -12.72
C ILE A 199 1.97 14.04 -14.24
N GLY A 200 2.97 14.54 -14.95
CA GLY A 200 2.94 14.67 -16.42
C GLY A 200 2.78 13.31 -17.12
N GLY A 201 3.56 12.31 -16.73
CA GLY A 201 3.52 10.97 -17.30
C GLY A 201 2.15 10.29 -17.14
N PHE A 202 1.61 10.27 -15.93
CA PHE A 202 0.28 9.68 -15.67
C PHE A 202 -0.86 10.51 -16.28
N THR A 203 -0.73 11.85 -16.36
CA THR A 203 -1.68 12.71 -17.09
C THR A 203 -1.68 12.40 -18.59
N SER A 204 -0.51 12.19 -19.18
CA SER A 204 -0.35 11.84 -20.60
C SER A 204 -1.05 10.52 -20.95
N MET A 205 -1.07 9.57 -20.00
CA MET A 205 -1.79 8.30 -20.11
C MET A 205 -3.30 8.44 -19.85
N LYS A 206 -3.79 9.62 -19.46
CA LYS A 206 -5.18 9.88 -19.05
C LYS A 206 -5.61 9.01 -17.84
N ALA A 207 -4.66 8.70 -16.98
CA ALA A 207 -4.92 7.87 -15.80
C ALA A 207 -5.31 8.69 -14.56
N LEU A 208 -4.90 9.99 -14.51
CA LEU A 208 -5.20 10.87 -13.38
C LEU A 208 -6.53 11.60 -13.53
N SER A 209 -7.18 11.81 -12.40
CA SER A 209 -8.31 12.72 -12.28
C SER A 209 -7.90 14.16 -12.61
N THR A 210 -8.72 14.86 -13.39
CA THR A 210 -8.54 16.28 -13.74
C THR A 210 -9.47 17.18 -12.95
N ALA A 211 -10.14 16.65 -11.92
CA ALA A 211 -10.97 17.45 -11.02
C ALA A 211 -10.17 18.56 -10.35
N THR A 212 -10.82 19.65 -10.06
CA THR A 212 -10.23 20.81 -9.36
C THR A 212 -10.72 20.94 -7.93
N ASP A 213 -11.77 20.20 -7.59
CA ASP A 213 -12.32 20.06 -6.25
C ASP A 213 -11.78 18.79 -5.60
N PRO A 214 -11.08 18.86 -4.45
CA PRO A 214 -10.60 17.70 -3.72
C PRO A 214 -11.70 16.66 -3.42
N ASP A 215 -12.92 17.11 -3.13
CA ASP A 215 -14.05 16.24 -2.80
C ASP A 215 -14.69 15.55 -4.04
N ALA A 216 -14.23 15.91 -5.23
CA ALA A 216 -14.65 15.30 -6.49
C ALA A 216 -13.48 14.61 -7.25
N ALA A 217 -12.31 14.46 -6.62
CA ALA A 217 -11.11 14.05 -7.32
C ALA A 217 -10.86 12.54 -7.29
N SER A 218 -11.02 11.88 -6.14
CA SER A 218 -10.87 10.43 -5.99
C SER A 218 -12.23 9.83 -5.62
N LEU A 219 -12.86 9.16 -6.59
CA LEU A 219 -14.25 8.68 -6.51
C LEU A 219 -14.34 7.16 -6.79
N PRO A 220 -13.72 6.30 -5.99
CA PRO A 220 -13.82 4.86 -6.20
C PRO A 220 -15.27 4.38 -6.27
N PHE A 221 -15.59 3.57 -7.29
CA PHE A 221 -16.89 2.94 -7.53
C PHE A 221 -18.07 3.88 -7.83
N ASP A 222 -17.88 5.20 -7.74
CA ASP A 222 -18.92 6.19 -8.09
C ASP A 222 -19.02 6.34 -9.63
N ALA A 223 -20.23 6.56 -10.15
CA ALA A 223 -20.45 6.73 -11.60
C ALA A 223 -19.70 7.93 -12.19
N ARG A 224 -19.33 8.94 -11.39
CA ARG A 224 -18.58 10.13 -11.79
C ARG A 224 -17.07 9.92 -11.82
N ARG A 225 -16.56 8.72 -11.41
CA ARG A 225 -15.11 8.46 -11.38
C ARG A 225 -14.46 8.74 -12.72
N GLY A 226 -13.28 9.32 -12.74
CA GLY A 226 -12.63 9.74 -13.98
C GLY A 226 -11.10 9.65 -13.96
N GLY A 227 -10.54 8.87 -13.05
CA GLY A 227 -9.09 8.71 -12.87
C GLY A 227 -8.71 8.69 -11.40
N PHE A 228 -7.50 8.24 -11.09
CA PHE A 228 -7.01 8.25 -9.72
C PHE A 228 -6.32 9.58 -9.36
N VAL A 229 -6.19 9.86 -8.08
CA VAL A 229 -5.35 10.95 -7.56
C VAL A 229 -4.03 10.35 -7.06
N MET A 230 -2.90 10.86 -7.52
CA MET A 230 -1.59 10.40 -7.06
C MET A 230 -1.39 10.77 -5.59
N GLY A 231 -0.94 9.80 -4.79
CA GLY A 231 -0.54 9.98 -3.41
C GLY A 231 0.92 9.61 -3.19
N GLU A 232 1.47 10.00 -2.04
CA GLU A 232 2.77 9.57 -1.54
C GLU A 232 2.65 9.05 -0.12
N GLY A 233 3.60 8.23 0.31
CA GLY A 233 3.64 7.70 1.67
C GLY A 233 4.28 6.33 1.77
N SER A 234 4.11 5.72 2.93
CA SER A 234 4.60 4.38 3.25
C SER A 234 3.68 3.69 4.24
N GLY A 235 3.51 2.38 4.08
CA GLY A 235 2.91 1.49 5.06
C GLY A 235 3.82 0.28 5.27
N VAL A 236 4.12 -0.02 6.52
CA VAL A 236 5.06 -1.07 6.92
C VAL A 236 4.45 -1.90 8.04
N LEU A 237 4.61 -3.21 7.94
CA LEU A 237 4.23 -4.18 8.96
C LEU A 237 5.47 -4.94 9.44
N VAL A 238 5.48 -5.33 10.70
CA VAL A 238 6.34 -6.39 11.21
C VAL A 238 5.52 -7.67 11.28
N LEU A 239 5.90 -8.66 10.49
CA LEU A 239 5.36 -10.01 10.55
C LEU A 239 6.29 -10.91 11.35
N GLU A 240 5.71 -11.79 12.16
CA GLU A 240 6.47 -12.76 12.96
C GLU A 240 5.84 -14.15 12.91
N GLU A 241 6.67 -15.15 13.10
CA GLU A 241 6.21 -16.50 13.44
C GLU A 241 5.49 -16.47 14.79
N LEU A 242 4.36 -17.16 14.87
CA LEU A 242 3.45 -17.06 16.03
C LEU A 242 4.11 -17.45 17.36
N GLU A 243 4.84 -18.56 17.41
CA GLU A 243 5.44 -19.01 18.67
C GLU A 243 6.64 -18.12 19.07
N HIS A 244 7.35 -17.57 18.09
CA HIS A 244 8.37 -16.54 18.32
C HIS A 244 7.73 -15.28 18.95
N ALA A 245 6.61 -14.79 18.39
CA ALA A 245 5.88 -13.63 18.92
C ALA A 245 5.35 -13.89 20.34
N ARG A 246 4.75 -15.07 20.57
CA ARG A 246 4.24 -15.49 21.89
C ARG A 246 5.33 -15.60 22.95
N ALA A 247 6.47 -16.19 22.59
CA ALA A 247 7.58 -16.40 23.52
C ALA A 247 8.12 -15.09 24.13
N ARG A 248 8.01 -13.98 23.39
CA ARG A 248 8.42 -12.64 23.86
C ARG A 248 7.26 -11.77 24.36
N GLY A 249 6.02 -12.29 24.34
CA GLY A 249 4.82 -11.57 24.79
C GLY A 249 4.42 -10.41 23.85
N ALA A 250 4.63 -10.57 22.56
CA ALA A 250 4.30 -9.54 21.57
C ALA A 250 2.80 -9.24 21.54
N HIS A 251 2.45 -7.97 21.32
CA HIS A 251 1.10 -7.62 20.88
C HIS A 251 0.84 -8.17 19.46
N ILE A 252 -0.34 -8.71 19.21
CA ILE A 252 -0.72 -9.25 17.91
C ILE A 252 -1.96 -8.52 17.42
N TYR A 253 -1.88 -7.92 16.25
CA TYR A 253 -2.96 -7.19 15.59
C TYR A 253 -3.91 -8.10 14.82
N ALA A 254 -3.34 -9.00 14.03
CA ALA A 254 -4.03 -9.91 13.13
C ALA A 254 -3.11 -11.08 12.77
N GLU A 255 -3.64 -12.11 12.14
CA GLU A 255 -2.87 -13.17 11.51
C GLU A 255 -2.95 -13.04 9.99
N VAL A 256 -1.83 -13.14 9.29
CA VAL A 256 -1.81 -13.29 7.82
C VAL A 256 -1.99 -14.76 7.52
N VAL A 257 -3.06 -15.11 6.81
CA VAL A 257 -3.46 -16.50 6.60
C VAL A 257 -3.35 -16.98 5.16
N GLY A 258 -3.31 -16.05 4.19
CA GLY A 258 -3.20 -16.42 2.79
C GLY A 258 -2.67 -15.30 1.90
N TYR A 259 -2.10 -15.71 0.77
CA TYR A 259 -1.56 -14.83 -0.26
C TYR A 259 -1.76 -15.45 -1.63
N GLY A 260 -2.21 -14.64 -2.58
CA GLY A 260 -2.29 -14.95 -4.00
C GLY A 260 -1.63 -13.87 -4.83
N ALA A 261 -0.94 -14.29 -5.89
CA ALA A 261 -0.35 -13.38 -6.87
C ALA A 261 -0.35 -14.02 -8.25
N ASN A 262 -0.70 -13.25 -9.26
CA ASN A 262 -0.67 -13.68 -10.65
C ASN A 262 -0.47 -12.51 -11.63
N CYS A 263 -0.55 -12.78 -12.90
CA CYS A 263 -0.48 -11.77 -13.97
C CYS A 263 -1.61 -11.99 -14.96
N ASP A 264 -2.28 -10.90 -15.36
CA ASP A 264 -3.29 -10.91 -16.42
C ASP A 264 -2.73 -11.39 -17.78
N ALA A 265 -1.46 -11.09 -18.05
CA ALA A 265 -0.80 -11.34 -19.33
C ALA A 265 -1.61 -10.85 -20.55
N TYR A 266 -2.30 -9.71 -20.38
CA TYR A 266 -3.26 -9.17 -21.34
C TYR A 266 -2.79 -7.84 -21.96
N HIS A 267 -2.59 -6.80 -21.14
CA HIS A 267 -2.23 -5.47 -21.60
C HIS A 267 -1.34 -4.77 -20.56
N PHE A 268 -0.48 -3.83 -20.98
CA PHE A 268 0.47 -3.19 -20.06
C PHE A 268 -0.16 -2.20 -19.05
N THR A 269 -1.40 -1.71 -19.30
CA THR A 269 -2.09 -0.79 -18.37
C THR A 269 -3.56 -1.15 -18.10
N ALA A 270 -4.23 -1.87 -18.99
CA ALA A 270 -5.63 -2.23 -18.82
C ALA A 270 -5.77 -3.60 -18.14
N PRO A 271 -6.71 -3.77 -17.20
CA PRO A 271 -7.01 -5.08 -16.63
C PRO A 271 -7.59 -6.04 -17.68
N ALA A 272 -7.46 -7.33 -17.45
CA ALA A 272 -8.12 -8.33 -18.28
C ALA A 272 -9.65 -8.17 -18.20
N PRO A 273 -10.37 -8.36 -19.32
CA PRO A 273 -11.83 -8.22 -19.35
C PRO A 273 -12.53 -9.05 -18.27
N GLY A 274 -13.53 -8.43 -17.61
CA GLY A 274 -14.29 -9.06 -16.54
C GLY A 274 -13.49 -9.33 -15.26
N GLY A 275 -12.27 -8.78 -15.13
CA GLY A 275 -11.44 -8.95 -13.94
C GLY A 275 -10.92 -10.38 -13.74
N ALA A 276 -10.68 -11.12 -14.83
CA ALA A 276 -10.30 -12.54 -14.77
C ALA A 276 -9.06 -12.80 -13.88
N GLY A 277 -7.99 -12.00 -14.04
CA GLY A 277 -6.79 -12.17 -13.22
C GLY A 277 -7.03 -11.84 -11.75
N ALA A 278 -7.78 -10.78 -11.44
CA ALA A 278 -8.18 -10.45 -10.07
C ALA A 278 -9.03 -11.56 -9.43
N THR A 279 -9.95 -12.15 -10.21
CA THR A 279 -10.75 -13.33 -9.79
C THR A 279 -9.86 -14.50 -9.39
N ASP A 280 -8.92 -14.86 -10.25
CA ASP A 280 -8.02 -15.99 -10.00
C ASP A 280 -7.05 -15.69 -8.83
N CYS A 281 -6.60 -14.44 -8.69
CA CYS A 281 -5.77 -14.00 -7.59
C CYS A 281 -6.50 -14.15 -6.23
N MET A 282 -7.73 -13.67 -6.11
CA MET A 282 -8.54 -13.86 -4.90
C MET A 282 -8.80 -15.34 -4.60
N LYS A 283 -9.13 -16.16 -5.62
CA LYS A 283 -9.30 -17.61 -5.45
C LYS A 283 -8.02 -18.29 -4.95
N GLN A 284 -6.85 -17.91 -5.47
CA GLN A 284 -5.55 -18.40 -4.98
C GLN A 284 -5.33 -18.02 -3.51
N THR A 285 -5.68 -16.78 -3.15
CA THR A 285 -5.58 -16.29 -1.75
C THR A 285 -6.45 -17.11 -0.80
N LEU A 286 -7.71 -17.35 -1.16
CA LEU A 286 -8.64 -18.16 -0.37
C LEU A 286 -8.15 -19.61 -0.24
N ALA A 287 -7.64 -20.18 -1.33
CA ALA A 287 -7.08 -21.54 -1.33
C ALA A 287 -5.82 -21.65 -0.46
N ASP A 288 -4.91 -20.65 -0.51
CA ASP A 288 -3.71 -20.61 0.34
C ASP A 288 -4.06 -20.45 1.83
N ALA A 289 -5.11 -19.66 2.12
CA ALA A 289 -5.67 -19.47 3.46
C ALA A 289 -6.45 -20.69 3.96
N GLY A 290 -6.92 -21.57 3.08
CA GLY A 290 -7.79 -22.70 3.43
C GLY A 290 -9.17 -22.26 3.91
N ILE A 291 -9.71 -21.15 3.41
CA ILE A 291 -11.01 -20.60 3.78
C ILE A 291 -11.98 -20.61 2.60
N ALA A 292 -13.28 -20.75 2.89
CA ALA A 292 -14.33 -20.62 1.90
C ALA A 292 -14.68 -19.13 1.67
N PRO A 293 -15.19 -18.77 0.46
CA PRO A 293 -15.58 -17.38 0.19
C PRO A 293 -16.57 -16.81 1.22
N GLU A 294 -17.49 -17.60 1.72
CA GLU A 294 -18.52 -17.20 2.68
C GLU A 294 -17.99 -16.83 4.06
N GLN A 295 -16.72 -17.09 4.32
CA GLN A 295 -16.06 -16.71 5.60
C GLN A 295 -15.44 -15.31 5.56
N VAL A 296 -15.34 -14.69 4.39
CA VAL A 296 -14.79 -13.34 4.25
C VAL A 296 -15.88 -12.30 4.55
N ASP A 297 -15.54 -11.31 5.36
CA ASP A 297 -16.49 -10.27 5.79
C ASP A 297 -16.19 -8.91 5.17
N HIS A 298 -14.92 -8.68 4.78
CA HIS A 298 -14.44 -7.35 4.36
C HIS A 298 -13.38 -7.45 3.27
N ILE A 299 -13.41 -6.48 2.35
CA ILE A 299 -12.39 -6.30 1.32
C ILE A 299 -11.93 -4.83 1.32
N ASN A 300 -10.64 -4.60 1.56
CA ASN A 300 -9.98 -3.36 1.18
C ASN A 300 -9.57 -3.50 -0.29
N ALA A 301 -10.37 -2.91 -1.16
CA ALA A 301 -10.25 -3.06 -2.60
C ALA A 301 -9.10 -2.24 -3.19
N HIS A 302 -8.66 -2.61 -4.37
CA HIS A 302 -7.77 -1.75 -5.14
C HIS A 302 -8.43 -0.41 -5.48
N GLY A 303 -9.68 -0.42 -5.97
CA GLY A 303 -10.58 0.73 -6.03
C GLY A 303 -9.93 2.07 -6.34
N THR A 304 -9.40 2.27 -7.55
CA THR A 304 -8.61 3.47 -7.90
C THR A 304 -9.44 4.69 -8.29
N GLY A 305 -10.75 4.52 -8.53
CA GLY A 305 -11.58 5.57 -9.11
C GLY A 305 -11.40 5.68 -10.63
N THR A 306 -10.92 4.63 -11.30
CA THR A 306 -10.89 4.54 -12.76
C THR A 306 -12.02 3.64 -13.26
N HIS A 307 -12.63 3.98 -14.42
CA HIS A 307 -13.78 3.24 -14.93
C HIS A 307 -13.52 1.75 -15.06
N MET A 308 -12.42 1.37 -15.72
CA MET A 308 -12.12 -0.03 -16.01
C MET A 308 -11.72 -0.83 -14.77
N ASN A 309 -10.90 -0.25 -13.89
CA ASN A 309 -10.45 -0.98 -12.71
C ASN A 309 -11.63 -1.31 -11.80
N ASP A 310 -12.45 -0.32 -11.47
CA ASP A 310 -13.49 -0.48 -10.45
C ASP A 310 -14.60 -1.43 -10.92
N SER A 311 -15.00 -1.37 -12.19
CA SER A 311 -15.97 -2.32 -12.76
C SER A 311 -15.40 -3.74 -12.89
N CYS A 312 -14.12 -3.89 -13.30
CA CYS A 312 -13.46 -5.19 -13.36
C CYS A 312 -13.28 -5.82 -11.98
N GLU A 313 -12.91 -5.03 -10.96
CA GLU A 313 -12.75 -5.51 -9.59
C GLU A 313 -14.11 -5.93 -9.00
N THR A 314 -15.16 -5.15 -9.21
CA THR A 314 -16.54 -5.50 -8.82
C THR A 314 -16.98 -6.84 -9.47
N ALA A 315 -16.75 -6.99 -10.78
CA ALA A 315 -17.05 -8.22 -11.49
C ALA A 315 -16.26 -9.43 -10.94
N ALA A 316 -14.98 -9.21 -10.59
CA ALA A 316 -14.14 -10.24 -9.98
C ALA A 316 -14.65 -10.66 -8.60
N ILE A 317 -15.09 -9.70 -7.76
CA ILE A 317 -15.68 -9.98 -6.45
C ILE A 317 -16.97 -10.83 -6.63
N HIS A 318 -17.86 -10.47 -7.54
CA HIS A 318 -19.03 -11.29 -7.84
C HIS A 318 -18.66 -12.69 -8.32
N ALA A 319 -17.65 -12.84 -9.16
CA ALA A 319 -17.20 -14.14 -9.68
C ALA A 319 -16.58 -15.06 -8.61
N VAL A 320 -16.02 -14.49 -7.53
CA VAL A 320 -15.44 -15.24 -6.41
C VAL A 320 -16.48 -15.57 -5.37
N PHE A 321 -17.32 -14.60 -4.99
CA PHE A 321 -18.18 -14.66 -3.81
C PHE A 321 -19.64 -14.98 -4.13
N GLY A 322 -20.07 -14.92 -5.39
CA GLY A 322 -21.45 -15.22 -5.80
C GLY A 322 -22.47 -14.35 -5.06
N GLU A 323 -23.47 -14.97 -4.47
CA GLU A 323 -24.50 -14.24 -3.69
C GLU A 323 -23.93 -13.60 -2.41
N HIS A 324 -22.88 -14.19 -1.83
CA HIS A 324 -22.21 -13.65 -0.64
C HIS A 324 -21.55 -12.29 -0.90
N ALA A 325 -21.27 -11.94 -2.15
CA ALA A 325 -20.72 -10.62 -2.51
C ALA A 325 -21.57 -9.45 -1.99
N LYS A 326 -22.88 -9.64 -1.82
CA LYS A 326 -23.82 -8.64 -1.29
C LYS A 326 -23.77 -8.46 0.24
N GLU A 327 -23.11 -9.39 0.93
CA GLU A 327 -22.93 -9.37 2.39
C GLU A 327 -21.58 -8.77 2.79
N LEU A 328 -20.66 -8.67 1.83
CA LEU A 328 -19.33 -8.08 2.04
C LEU A 328 -19.40 -6.56 2.21
N THR A 329 -18.57 -6.04 3.10
CA THR A 329 -18.17 -4.63 3.01
C THR A 329 -16.94 -4.51 2.12
N VAL A 330 -17.03 -3.67 1.09
CA VAL A 330 -15.94 -3.41 0.14
C VAL A 330 -15.58 -1.93 0.23
N VAL A 331 -14.36 -1.61 0.62
CA VAL A 331 -13.96 -0.20 0.78
C VAL A 331 -12.77 0.13 -0.11
N SER A 332 -12.65 1.38 -0.52
CA SER A 332 -11.41 1.91 -1.04
C SER A 332 -10.94 3.09 -0.21
N THR A 333 -9.89 2.87 0.55
CA THR A 333 -9.22 3.92 1.33
C THR A 333 -8.51 4.95 0.44
N LYS A 334 -8.33 4.64 -0.86
CA LYS A 334 -7.81 5.59 -1.86
C LYS A 334 -8.74 6.79 -2.11
N SER A 335 -10.02 6.71 -1.72
CA SER A 335 -10.89 7.88 -1.68
C SER A 335 -10.35 8.97 -0.76
N MET A 336 -9.61 8.58 0.29
CA MET A 336 -9.01 9.44 1.31
C MET A 336 -7.53 9.70 1.08
N THR A 337 -6.75 8.65 0.82
CA THR A 337 -5.27 8.72 0.72
C THR A 337 -4.77 9.06 -0.67
N GLY A 338 -5.62 9.04 -1.71
CA GLY A 338 -5.14 8.92 -3.07
C GLY A 338 -4.46 7.57 -3.31
N HIS A 339 -3.83 7.40 -4.45
CA HIS A 339 -3.15 6.17 -4.83
C HIS A 339 -1.63 6.30 -4.68
N LEU A 340 -1.06 5.60 -3.71
CA LEU A 340 0.37 5.65 -3.38
C LEU A 340 1.21 4.68 -4.23
N LEU A 341 0.73 4.23 -5.37
CA LEU A 341 1.41 3.30 -6.28
C LEU A 341 2.02 2.09 -5.52
N GLY A 342 3.34 1.91 -5.55
CA GLY A 342 4.03 0.81 -4.85
C GLY A 342 3.91 0.85 -3.33
N GLY A 343 3.60 1.99 -2.73
CA GLY A 343 3.35 2.15 -1.29
C GLY A 343 1.92 1.79 -0.86
N ALA A 344 0.96 1.78 -1.80
CA ALA A 344 -0.46 1.65 -1.49
C ALA A 344 -0.80 0.36 -0.72
N GLY A 345 -0.34 -0.79 -1.20
CA GLY A 345 -0.64 -2.09 -0.59
C GLY A 345 -0.13 -2.23 0.85
N GLY A 346 0.98 -1.54 1.21
CA GLY A 346 1.46 -1.49 2.59
C GLY A 346 0.53 -0.71 3.51
N VAL A 347 0.07 0.48 3.08
CA VAL A 347 -0.90 1.30 3.85
C VAL A 347 -2.24 0.58 3.99
N GLU A 348 -2.70 -0.05 2.91
CA GLU A 348 -3.95 -0.82 2.89
C GLU A 348 -3.89 -2.06 3.79
N ALA A 349 -2.75 -2.74 3.86
CA ALA A 349 -2.54 -3.85 4.79
C ALA A 349 -2.58 -3.38 6.25
N VAL A 350 -1.97 -2.22 6.57
CA VAL A 350 -2.07 -1.59 7.90
C VAL A 350 -3.53 -1.28 8.24
N PHE A 351 -4.28 -0.65 7.35
CA PHE A 351 -5.69 -0.33 7.59
C PHE A 351 -6.57 -1.58 7.69
N THR A 352 -6.29 -2.63 6.92
CA THR A 352 -7.02 -3.90 7.00
C THR A 352 -6.79 -4.61 8.36
N ALA A 353 -5.56 -4.62 8.86
CA ALA A 353 -5.25 -5.15 10.19
C ALA A 353 -5.98 -4.37 11.30
N LEU A 354 -6.04 -3.03 11.18
CA LEU A 354 -6.74 -2.16 12.12
C LEU A 354 -8.27 -2.30 12.03
N ALA A 355 -8.82 -2.51 10.83
CA ALA A 355 -10.24 -2.78 10.64
C ALA A 355 -10.67 -4.06 11.36
N LEU A 356 -9.87 -5.13 11.23
CA LEU A 356 -10.07 -6.40 11.96
C LEU A 356 -9.94 -6.23 13.48
N ARG A 357 -8.93 -5.50 13.96
CA ARG A 357 -8.74 -5.24 15.39
C ARG A 357 -9.90 -4.47 16.00
N ASP A 358 -10.30 -3.36 15.35
CA ASP A 358 -11.31 -2.44 15.87
C ASP A 358 -12.74 -2.87 15.49
N GLN A 359 -12.90 -3.89 14.65
CA GLN A 359 -14.21 -4.34 14.12
C GLN A 359 -14.97 -3.18 13.48
N PHE A 360 -14.27 -2.45 12.60
CA PHE A 360 -14.77 -1.23 11.99
C PHE A 360 -14.40 -1.14 10.51
N ALA A 361 -15.40 -0.97 9.64
CA ALA A 361 -15.22 -0.71 8.21
C ALA A 361 -15.08 0.81 7.99
N PRO A 362 -13.90 1.31 7.55
CA PRO A 362 -13.75 2.72 7.20
C PRO A 362 -14.58 3.07 5.95
N PRO A 363 -14.92 4.34 5.72
CA PRO A 363 -15.76 4.70 4.58
C PRO A 363 -14.97 4.76 3.27
N THR A 364 -15.66 4.54 2.16
CA THR A 364 -15.31 5.10 0.85
C THR A 364 -15.98 6.46 0.74
N ILE A 365 -15.22 7.56 0.83
CA ILE A 365 -15.77 8.92 0.89
C ILE A 365 -16.13 9.46 -0.52
N HIS A 366 -16.95 10.50 -0.54
CA HIS A 366 -17.42 11.23 -1.74
C HIS A 366 -18.31 10.42 -2.69
N TYR A 367 -18.79 9.25 -2.24
CA TYR A 367 -19.72 8.42 -3.01
C TYR A 367 -21.12 9.07 -3.04
N ALA A 368 -21.61 9.39 -4.23
CA ALA A 368 -22.89 10.07 -4.39
C ALA A 368 -23.76 9.54 -5.54
N GLN A 369 -23.16 8.96 -6.58
CA GLN A 369 -23.87 8.43 -7.74
C GLN A 369 -23.57 6.94 -7.94
N PRO A 370 -24.53 6.06 -7.63
CA PRO A 370 -24.39 4.63 -7.89
C PRO A 370 -24.13 4.34 -9.36
N ASP A 371 -23.22 3.39 -9.63
CA ASP A 371 -22.95 2.86 -10.94
C ASP A 371 -23.48 1.41 -11.02
N PRO A 372 -24.30 1.07 -12.03
CA PRO A 372 -24.81 -0.29 -12.19
C PRO A 372 -23.71 -1.37 -12.37
N GLU A 373 -22.50 -0.99 -12.81
CA GLU A 373 -21.35 -1.89 -12.91
C GLU A 373 -20.59 -2.04 -11.58
N CYS A 374 -20.97 -1.25 -10.55
CA CYS A 374 -20.36 -1.20 -9.22
C CYS A 374 -21.49 -1.25 -8.18
N ASP A 375 -22.07 -2.42 -7.94
CA ASP A 375 -23.32 -2.61 -7.20
C ASP A 375 -23.16 -3.26 -5.80
N LEU A 376 -21.94 -3.20 -5.23
CA LEU A 376 -21.63 -3.75 -3.91
C LEU A 376 -21.81 -2.71 -2.80
N ASP A 377 -21.66 -3.15 -1.54
CA ASP A 377 -21.66 -2.24 -0.39
C ASP A 377 -20.28 -1.61 -0.18
N TYR A 378 -20.08 -0.41 -0.70
CA TYR A 378 -18.82 0.32 -0.63
C TYR A 378 -18.64 1.15 0.65
N VAL A 379 -19.48 0.96 1.66
CA VAL A 379 -19.49 1.72 2.92
C VAL A 379 -19.47 3.24 2.62
N PRO A 380 -20.52 3.77 1.96
CA PRO A 380 -20.46 5.12 1.41
C PRO A 380 -20.41 6.19 2.51
N ASN A 381 -19.39 7.05 2.44
CA ASN A 381 -19.20 8.30 3.18
C ASN A 381 -19.06 8.19 4.72
N VAL A 382 -19.66 7.20 5.36
CA VAL A 382 -19.63 7.05 6.83
C VAL A 382 -19.22 5.64 7.19
N GLY A 383 -18.08 5.51 7.88
CA GLY A 383 -17.63 4.23 8.41
C GLY A 383 -18.58 3.68 9.48
N ARG A 384 -18.53 2.36 9.68
CA ARG A 384 -19.44 1.69 10.63
C ARG A 384 -18.80 0.50 11.32
N ALA A 385 -19.34 0.17 12.49
CA ALA A 385 -19.01 -1.09 13.15
C ALA A 385 -19.40 -2.28 12.25
N GLN A 386 -18.54 -3.26 12.14
CA GLN A 386 -18.70 -4.45 11.32
C GLN A 386 -18.03 -5.62 11.99
N ASN A 387 -18.76 -6.71 12.24
CA ASN A 387 -18.14 -7.94 12.69
C ASN A 387 -17.32 -8.54 11.57
N MET A 388 -16.04 -8.78 11.82
CA MET A 388 -15.11 -9.29 10.83
C MET A 388 -14.25 -10.39 11.43
N THR A 389 -14.20 -11.53 10.76
CA THR A 389 -13.27 -12.63 11.07
C THR A 389 -12.14 -12.65 10.05
N TYR A 390 -12.48 -12.53 8.77
CA TYR A 390 -11.52 -12.50 7.68
C TYR A 390 -11.70 -11.26 6.81
N ALA A 391 -10.58 -10.67 6.43
CA ALA A 391 -10.54 -9.55 5.50
C ALA A 391 -9.51 -9.79 4.40
N LEU A 392 -9.82 -9.34 3.18
CA LEU A 392 -8.89 -9.31 2.06
C LEU A 392 -8.37 -7.90 1.81
N SER A 393 -7.15 -7.79 1.28
CA SER A 393 -6.62 -6.55 0.71
C SER A 393 -6.12 -6.84 -0.70
N ASN A 394 -6.73 -6.18 -1.69
CA ASN A 394 -6.46 -6.36 -3.11
C ASN A 394 -5.56 -5.26 -3.67
N SER A 395 -4.64 -5.61 -4.54
CA SER A 395 -3.88 -4.66 -5.33
C SER A 395 -3.74 -5.14 -6.77
N LEU A 396 -4.10 -4.26 -7.72
CA LEU A 396 -4.05 -4.51 -9.15
C LEU A 396 -3.10 -3.49 -9.78
N GLY A 397 -2.05 -3.96 -10.48
CA GLY A 397 -0.98 -3.09 -10.96
C GLY A 397 -0.82 -3.09 -12.47
N PHE A 398 -0.28 -2.00 -13.02
CA PHE A 398 0.17 -1.97 -14.40
C PHE A 398 1.14 -3.11 -14.68
N GLY A 399 1.11 -3.64 -15.91
CA GLY A 399 1.75 -4.91 -16.26
C GLY A 399 0.83 -6.12 -16.05
N GLY A 400 -0.40 -5.91 -15.54
CA GLY A 400 -1.34 -6.97 -15.20
C GLY A 400 -1.00 -7.69 -13.90
N HIS A 401 -0.22 -7.07 -13.03
CA HIS A 401 0.12 -7.65 -11.72
C HIS A 401 -1.08 -7.59 -10.78
N ASN A 402 -1.47 -8.75 -10.26
CA ASN A 402 -2.51 -8.86 -9.25
C ASN A 402 -1.91 -9.47 -7.98
N ALA A 403 -2.24 -8.92 -6.82
CA ALA A 403 -1.86 -9.43 -5.52
C ALA A 403 -3.02 -9.28 -4.54
N CYS A 404 -3.22 -10.28 -3.70
CA CYS A 404 -4.24 -10.28 -2.66
C CYS A 404 -3.70 -10.98 -1.43
N ILE A 405 -3.86 -10.39 -0.25
CA ILE A 405 -3.56 -11.01 1.05
C ILE A 405 -4.86 -11.21 1.82
N ALA A 406 -4.92 -12.30 2.59
CA ALA A 406 -5.98 -12.58 3.55
C ALA A 406 -5.46 -12.45 4.97
N LEU A 407 -6.17 -11.65 5.76
CA LEU A 407 -5.91 -11.47 7.18
C LEU A 407 -7.07 -12.06 8.00
N ARG A 408 -6.75 -12.60 9.17
CA ARG A 408 -7.71 -13.08 10.15
C ARG A 408 -7.61 -12.27 11.42
N ARG A 409 -8.77 -11.97 12.03
CA ARG A 409 -8.85 -11.37 13.36
C ARG A 409 -8.08 -12.23 14.36
N TRP A 410 -7.32 -11.56 15.22
CA TRP A 410 -6.67 -12.21 16.35
C TRP A 410 -7.62 -12.28 17.56
N GLU A 411 -7.78 -13.45 18.12
CA GLU A 411 -8.69 -13.69 19.25
C GLU A 411 -7.97 -14.16 20.54
N GLY A 412 -6.60 -14.14 20.50
CA GLY A 412 -5.77 -14.56 21.64
C GLY A 412 -5.13 -15.94 21.45
#